data_90508af171495e0ace221b3776fec002
#
_entry.id   90508af171495e0ace221b3776fec002
#
_cell.length_a   1.000
_cell.length_b   1.000
_cell.length_c   1.000
_cell.angle_alpha   90.00
_cell.angle_beta   90.00
_cell.angle_gamma   90.00
#
_symmetry.space_group_name_H-M   'P 1'
#
loop_
_entity.id
_entity.type
_entity.pdbx_description
1 polymer ?
#
loop_
_entity_poly.entity_id
_entity_poly.type
_entity_poly.pdbx_seq_one_letter_code
_entity_poly.pdbx_strand_id
1 'polypeptide(L)'
;MIGNLFRESGVVERLSKAASEELMNIATIFLGFGVGSTMRAEYFLTPKTIMILGLGALAFAVATAGGVVFAKIMNMFSKEKVNPMIGAAGVSAVPMSARVVERLAIEEDPTNHILMHAMGPNVAGVIGTAVVAGVFLSILGG
;
A
#
# COMPACT_ATOMS: atom_id res chain seq x y z
N MET A 1 14.42 -2.74 1.40
CA MET A 1 15.81 -2.82 0.94
C MET A 1 16.66 -3.72 1.83
N ILE A 2 16.85 -3.45 3.13
CA ILE A 2 17.65 -4.27 4.05
C ILE A 2 17.14 -5.71 4.13
N GLY A 3 15.85 -5.95 4.26
CA GLY A 3 15.27 -7.30 4.29
C GLY A 3 15.53 -8.10 3.00
N ASN A 4 15.51 -7.42 1.84
CA ASN A 4 15.85 -8.06 0.57
C ASN A 4 17.34 -8.40 0.50
N LEU A 5 18.20 -7.52 1.02
CA LEU A 5 19.63 -7.79 1.14
C LEU A 5 19.90 -9.03 2.01
N PHE A 6 19.20 -9.18 3.13
CA PHE A 6 19.31 -10.36 4.00
C PHE A 6 18.89 -11.65 3.27
N ARG A 7 17.81 -11.57 2.50
CA ARG A 7 17.30 -12.69 1.73
C ARG A 7 18.27 -13.11 0.62
N GLU A 8 18.74 -12.16 -0.17
CA GLU A 8 19.62 -12.43 -1.33
C GLU A 8 21.06 -12.80 -0.92
N SER A 9 21.51 -12.39 0.27
CA SER A 9 22.85 -12.76 0.77
C SER A 9 23.03 -14.25 1.05
N GLY A 10 21.93 -14.97 1.33
CA GLY A 10 21.94 -16.40 1.66
C GLY A 10 22.66 -16.79 2.95
N VAL A 11 23.31 -15.84 3.64
CA VAL A 11 24.14 -16.09 4.83
C VAL A 11 23.39 -15.84 6.12
N VAL A 12 22.39 -14.97 6.10
CA VAL A 12 21.63 -14.49 7.29
C VAL A 12 20.16 -14.86 7.24
N GLU A 13 19.84 -16.09 6.82
CA GLU A 13 18.46 -16.57 6.66
C GLU A 13 17.61 -16.38 7.92
N ARG A 14 18.20 -16.66 9.11
CA ARG A 14 17.52 -16.45 10.39
C ARG A 14 17.15 -14.98 10.63
N LEU A 15 18.03 -14.03 10.26
CA LEU A 15 17.73 -12.60 10.39
C LEU A 15 16.68 -12.15 9.36
N SER A 16 16.73 -12.70 8.16
CA SER A 16 15.70 -12.46 7.14
C SER A 16 14.33 -12.90 7.62
N LYS A 17 14.24 -14.08 8.21
CA LYS A 17 12.99 -14.60 8.79
C LYS A 17 12.51 -13.76 9.98
N ALA A 18 13.39 -13.44 10.92
CA ALA A 18 13.07 -12.59 12.05
C ALA A 18 12.59 -11.19 11.63
N ALA A 19 13.17 -10.61 10.59
CA ALA A 19 12.75 -9.32 10.06
C ALA A 19 11.39 -9.37 9.35
N SER A 20 11.07 -10.47 8.69
CA SER A 20 9.81 -10.62 7.95
C SER A 20 8.62 -11.08 8.79
N GLU A 21 8.86 -11.74 9.91
CA GLU A 21 7.82 -12.30 10.77
C GLU A 21 7.77 -11.58 12.14
N GLU A 22 8.80 -11.77 12.98
CA GLU A 22 8.77 -11.29 14.35
C GLU A 22 8.81 -9.78 14.47
N LEU A 23 9.73 -9.13 13.74
CA LEU A 23 9.85 -7.67 13.78
C LEU A 23 8.59 -6.99 13.23
N MET A 24 8.00 -7.55 12.17
CA MET A 24 6.76 -7.02 11.60
C MET A 24 5.58 -7.20 12.56
N ASN A 25 5.49 -8.33 13.27
CA ASN A 25 4.46 -8.58 14.28
C ASN A 25 4.60 -7.61 15.46
N ILE A 26 5.81 -7.43 15.98
CA ILE A 26 6.12 -6.48 17.06
C ILE A 26 5.76 -5.05 16.64
N ALA A 27 6.18 -4.62 15.45
CA ALA A 27 5.87 -3.29 14.93
C ALA A 27 4.35 -3.08 14.79
N THR A 28 3.61 -4.10 14.33
CA THR A 28 2.15 -4.07 14.21
C THR A 28 1.47 -3.94 15.58
N ILE A 29 1.96 -4.65 16.60
CA ILE A 29 1.45 -4.54 17.96
C ILE A 29 1.65 -3.13 18.51
N PHE A 30 2.86 -2.58 18.40
CA PHE A 30 3.14 -1.21 18.85
C PHE A 30 2.35 -0.16 18.08
N LEU A 31 2.19 -0.34 16.78
CA LEU A 31 1.32 0.52 15.97
C LEU A 31 -0.13 0.46 16.48
N GLY A 32 -0.65 -0.75 16.74
CA GLY A 32 -1.99 -0.94 17.26
C GLY A 32 -2.19 -0.26 18.62
N PHE A 33 -1.24 -0.38 19.53
CA PHE A 33 -1.26 0.34 20.81
C PHE A 33 -1.16 1.85 20.62
N GLY A 34 -0.24 2.33 19.78
CA GLY A 34 -0.07 3.75 19.49
C GLY A 34 -1.35 4.38 18.92
N VAL A 35 -1.89 3.79 17.88
CA VAL A 35 -3.14 4.26 17.25
C VAL A 35 -4.32 4.10 18.22
N GLY A 36 -4.46 2.95 18.89
CA GLY A 36 -5.54 2.67 19.83
C GLY A 36 -5.56 3.65 21.01
N SER A 37 -4.40 4.06 21.52
CA SER A 37 -4.30 5.03 22.62
C SER A 37 -4.80 6.42 22.25
N THR A 38 -4.76 6.76 20.96
CA THR A 38 -5.26 8.06 20.43
C THR A 38 -6.76 8.04 20.11
N MET A 39 -7.38 6.84 20.02
CA MET A 39 -8.79 6.66 19.69
C MET A 39 -9.72 6.88 20.91
N ARG A 40 -9.63 8.04 21.55
CA ARG A 40 -10.63 8.46 22.54
C ARG A 40 -11.82 9.06 21.82
N ALA A 41 -13.05 8.73 22.28
CA ALA A 41 -14.29 9.22 21.68
C ALA A 41 -14.34 10.75 21.58
N GLU A 42 -13.81 11.45 22.59
CA GLU A 42 -13.74 12.92 22.66
C GLU A 42 -12.92 13.55 21.53
N TYR A 43 -11.87 12.85 21.06
CA TYR A 43 -11.00 13.33 19.97
C TYR A 43 -11.40 12.75 18.62
N PHE A 44 -11.94 11.53 18.60
CA PHE A 44 -12.25 10.80 17.37
C PHE A 44 -13.60 11.21 16.76
N LEU A 45 -14.62 11.48 17.61
CA LEU A 45 -15.96 11.88 17.16
C LEU A 45 -16.12 13.40 16.97
N THR A 46 -15.04 14.10 16.67
CA THR A 46 -15.13 15.52 16.33
C THR A 46 -15.52 15.71 14.86
N PRO A 47 -16.26 16.77 14.51
CA PRO A 47 -16.58 17.07 13.12
C PRO A 47 -15.36 17.15 12.21
N LYS A 48 -14.24 17.64 12.74
CA LYS A 48 -12.94 17.73 12.04
C LYS A 48 -12.41 16.33 11.67
N THR A 49 -12.45 15.39 12.60
CA THR A 49 -11.98 14.01 12.37
C THR A 49 -12.86 13.29 11.35
N ILE A 50 -14.18 13.45 11.43
CA ILE A 50 -15.12 12.86 10.48
C ILE A 50 -14.87 13.42 9.07
N MET A 51 -14.62 14.73 8.97
CA MET A 51 -14.28 15.36 7.69
C MET A 51 -12.95 14.82 7.12
N ILE A 52 -11.93 14.63 7.96
CA ILE A 52 -10.64 14.03 7.54
C ILE A 52 -10.83 12.59 7.06
N LEU A 53 -11.65 11.80 7.75
CA LEU A 53 -11.96 10.43 7.32
C LEU A 53 -12.69 10.41 5.96
N GLY A 54 -13.65 11.31 5.78
CA GLY A 54 -14.38 11.46 4.51
C GLY A 54 -13.45 11.88 3.36
N LEU A 55 -12.57 12.85 3.61
CA LEU A 55 -11.56 13.28 2.63
C LEU A 55 -10.57 12.15 2.32
N GLY A 56 -10.16 11.37 3.33
CA GLY A 56 -9.30 10.20 3.16
C GLY A 56 -9.95 9.13 2.26
N ALA A 57 -11.21 8.80 2.52
CA ALA A 57 -11.96 7.85 1.69
C ALA A 57 -12.07 8.33 0.22
N LEU A 58 -12.38 9.59 0.03
CA LEU A 58 -12.44 10.21 -1.31
C LEU A 58 -11.06 10.19 -1.99
N ALA A 59 -10.00 10.51 -1.26
CA ALA A 59 -8.63 10.46 -1.78
C ALA A 59 -8.23 9.04 -2.24
N PHE A 60 -8.61 8.01 -1.48
CA PHE A 60 -8.39 6.62 -1.88
C PHE A 60 -9.17 6.24 -3.14
N ALA A 61 -10.42 6.66 -3.26
CA ALA A 61 -11.22 6.42 -4.45
C ALA A 61 -10.61 7.07 -5.68
N VAL A 62 -10.19 8.34 -5.57
CA VAL A 62 -9.52 9.08 -6.65
C VAL A 62 -8.18 8.45 -7.01
N ALA A 63 -7.37 8.05 -6.03
CA ALA A 63 -6.08 7.40 -6.25
C ALA A 63 -6.24 6.06 -6.98
N THR A 64 -7.21 5.24 -6.57
CA THR A 64 -7.52 3.95 -7.21
C THR A 64 -7.98 4.15 -8.65
N ALA A 65 -8.93 5.06 -8.89
CA ALA A 65 -9.41 5.37 -10.24
C ALA A 65 -8.28 5.95 -11.11
N GLY A 66 -7.49 6.88 -10.56
CA GLY A 66 -6.32 7.46 -11.23
C GLY A 66 -5.29 6.42 -11.63
N GLY A 67 -5.02 5.44 -10.77
CA GLY A 67 -4.13 4.33 -11.05
C GLY A 67 -4.58 3.49 -12.26
N VAL A 68 -5.88 3.17 -12.33
CA VAL A 68 -6.46 2.45 -13.48
C VAL A 68 -6.35 3.28 -14.77
N VAL A 69 -6.67 4.56 -14.69
CA VAL A 69 -6.56 5.48 -15.85
C VAL A 69 -5.11 5.59 -16.32
N PHE A 70 -4.17 5.73 -15.39
CA PHE A 70 -2.75 5.79 -15.70
C PHE A 70 -2.27 4.50 -16.38
N ALA A 71 -2.68 3.33 -15.89
CA ALA A 71 -2.35 2.05 -16.51
C ALA A 71 -2.95 1.93 -17.93
N LYS A 72 -4.16 2.46 -18.17
CA LYS A 72 -4.75 2.54 -19.51
C LYS A 72 -3.96 3.44 -20.46
N ILE A 73 -3.53 4.61 -19.95
CA ILE A 73 -2.70 5.55 -20.75
C ILE A 73 -1.36 4.88 -21.06
N MET A 74 -0.72 4.23 -20.10
CA MET A 74 0.53 3.51 -20.32
C MET A 74 0.38 2.43 -21.40
N ASN A 75 -0.74 1.71 -21.41
CA ASN A 75 -1.03 0.70 -22.43
C ASN A 75 -1.19 1.26 -23.84
N MET A 76 -1.47 2.56 -24.01
CA MET A 76 -1.52 3.19 -25.34
C MET A 76 -0.12 3.35 -25.96
N PHE A 77 0.91 3.45 -25.11
CA PHE A 77 2.30 3.64 -25.54
C PHE A 77 3.14 2.36 -25.40
N SER A 78 2.66 1.36 -24.70
CA SER A 78 3.37 0.09 -24.46
C SER A 78 3.08 -0.93 -25.56
N LYS A 79 4.12 -1.66 -25.99
CA LYS A 79 3.98 -2.81 -26.88
C LYS A 79 3.33 -4.01 -26.21
N GLU A 80 3.64 -4.21 -24.93
CA GLU A 80 3.04 -5.24 -24.10
C GLU A 80 1.94 -4.62 -23.23
N LYS A 81 0.72 -5.10 -23.42
CA LYS A 81 -0.44 -4.61 -22.66
C LYS A 81 -0.52 -5.30 -21.32
N VAL A 82 -0.61 -4.53 -20.27
CA VAL A 82 -0.87 -5.01 -18.90
C VAL A 82 -2.35 -4.81 -18.55
N ASN A 83 -2.89 -5.66 -17.67
CA ASN A 83 -4.25 -5.46 -17.20
C ASN A 83 -4.34 -4.12 -16.43
N PRO A 84 -5.20 -3.17 -16.83
CA PRO A 84 -5.31 -1.87 -16.19
C PRO A 84 -5.68 -1.92 -14.70
N MET A 85 -6.30 -3.00 -14.24
CA MET A 85 -6.64 -3.21 -12.84
C MET A 85 -5.39 -3.22 -11.94
N ILE A 86 -4.21 -3.58 -12.47
CA ILE A 86 -2.94 -3.53 -11.75
C ILE A 86 -2.66 -2.12 -11.21
N GLY A 87 -3.06 -1.08 -11.95
CA GLY A 87 -2.93 0.31 -11.50
C GLY A 87 -3.74 0.63 -10.24
N ALA A 88 -4.86 -0.03 -10.02
CA ALA A 88 -5.66 0.14 -8.81
C ALA A 88 -4.95 -0.34 -7.54
N ALA A 89 -3.97 -1.23 -7.67
CA ALA A 89 -3.16 -1.71 -6.55
C ALA A 89 -2.10 -0.69 -6.07
N GLY A 90 -1.90 0.43 -6.77
CA GLY A 90 -0.89 1.46 -6.47
C GLY A 90 -1.15 2.29 -5.21
N VAL A 91 -1.99 1.82 -4.31
CA VAL A 91 -2.25 2.42 -2.98
C VAL A 91 -1.42 1.74 -1.90
N SER A 92 -1.17 2.44 -0.79
CA SER A 92 -0.26 2.01 0.28
C SER A 92 -0.79 0.88 1.19
N ALA A 93 -1.74 0.08 0.72
CA ALA A 93 -2.34 -1.04 1.46
C ALA A 93 -1.74 -2.39 1.02
N VAL A 94 -0.51 -2.69 1.43
CA VAL A 94 0.21 -3.92 1.08
C VAL A 94 -0.08 -5.03 2.09
N PRO A 95 -0.38 -6.26 1.67
CA PRO A 95 -0.66 -6.74 0.31
C PRO A 95 -2.16 -6.70 -0.04
N MET A 96 -2.98 -5.97 0.74
CA MET A 96 -4.44 -6.04 0.69
C MET A 96 -4.99 -5.59 -0.67
N SER A 97 -4.55 -4.44 -1.18
CA SER A 97 -5.06 -3.92 -2.46
C SER A 97 -4.67 -4.82 -3.65
N ALA A 98 -3.47 -5.41 -3.64
CA ALA A 98 -3.09 -6.38 -4.66
C ALA A 98 -3.98 -7.63 -4.64
N ARG A 99 -4.34 -8.13 -3.45
CA ARG A 99 -5.26 -9.28 -3.31
C ARG A 99 -6.68 -8.96 -3.75
N VAL A 100 -7.16 -7.75 -3.46
CA VAL A 100 -8.48 -7.30 -3.91
C VAL A 100 -8.53 -7.23 -5.42
N VAL A 101 -7.51 -6.65 -6.04
CA VAL A 101 -7.40 -6.53 -7.49
C VAL A 101 -7.30 -7.91 -8.16
N GLU A 102 -6.52 -8.84 -7.60
CA GLU A 102 -6.46 -10.24 -8.04
C GLU A 102 -7.84 -10.90 -8.00
N ARG A 103 -8.53 -10.76 -6.86
CA ARG A 103 -9.85 -11.36 -6.69
C ARG A 103 -10.85 -10.86 -7.74
N LEU A 104 -10.89 -9.55 -7.96
CA LEU A 104 -11.76 -8.95 -8.97
C LEU A 104 -11.38 -9.39 -10.39
N ALA A 105 -10.08 -9.56 -10.67
CA ALA A 105 -9.64 -10.05 -11.97
C ALA A 105 -10.08 -11.51 -12.24
N ILE A 106 -9.98 -12.37 -11.22
CA ILE A 106 -10.41 -13.78 -11.31
C ILE A 106 -11.94 -13.89 -11.38
N GLU A 107 -12.69 -13.02 -10.72
CA GLU A 107 -14.16 -12.98 -10.82
C GLU A 107 -14.63 -12.65 -12.24
N GLU A 108 -13.88 -11.83 -12.97
CA GLU A 108 -14.18 -11.49 -14.38
C GLU A 108 -13.65 -12.54 -15.34
N ASP A 109 -12.41 -13.00 -15.13
CA ASP A 109 -11.75 -14.04 -15.92
C ASP A 109 -10.93 -14.96 -15.01
N PRO A 110 -11.39 -16.21 -14.76
CA PRO A 110 -10.70 -17.15 -13.87
C PRO A 110 -9.26 -17.52 -14.28
N THR A 111 -8.86 -17.21 -15.49
CA THR A 111 -7.48 -17.45 -15.97
C THR A 111 -6.55 -16.28 -15.77
N ASN A 112 -7.07 -15.10 -15.38
CA ASN A 112 -6.33 -13.85 -15.30
C ASN A 112 -5.73 -13.63 -13.92
N HIS A 113 -4.62 -14.31 -13.64
CA HIS A 113 -3.87 -14.18 -12.39
C HIS A 113 -2.87 -13.02 -12.46
N ILE A 114 -3.18 -11.91 -11.77
CA ILE A 114 -2.40 -10.66 -11.82
C ILE A 114 -1.73 -10.29 -10.50
N LEU A 115 -1.84 -11.11 -9.45
CA LEU A 115 -1.34 -10.82 -8.10
C LEU A 115 0.13 -10.36 -8.09
N MET A 116 1.01 -11.12 -8.72
CA MET A 116 2.44 -10.81 -8.74
C MET A 116 2.73 -9.48 -9.45
N HIS A 117 2.00 -9.18 -10.52
CA HIS A 117 2.11 -7.91 -11.22
C HIS A 117 1.53 -6.75 -10.41
N ALA A 118 0.43 -6.97 -9.69
CA ALA A 118 -0.19 -5.97 -8.82
C ALA A 118 0.65 -5.65 -7.56
N MET A 119 1.50 -6.58 -7.11
CA MET A 119 2.41 -6.34 -5.98
C MET A 119 3.45 -5.25 -6.26
N GLY A 120 3.90 -5.09 -7.51
CA GLY A 120 4.86 -4.06 -7.89
C GLY A 120 4.35 -2.64 -7.58
N PRO A 121 3.27 -2.18 -8.22
CA PRO A 121 2.65 -0.89 -7.91
C PRO A 121 2.24 -0.74 -6.45
N ASN A 122 1.82 -1.83 -5.79
CA ASN A 122 1.40 -1.84 -4.40
C ASN A 122 2.57 -1.50 -3.45
N VAL A 123 3.73 -2.14 -3.63
CA VAL A 123 4.95 -1.83 -2.86
C VAL A 123 5.45 -0.41 -3.18
N ALA A 124 5.41 -0.01 -4.45
CA ALA A 124 5.78 1.35 -4.87
C ALA A 124 4.90 2.41 -4.19
N GLY A 125 3.59 2.14 -4.03
CA GLY A 125 2.66 3.01 -3.31
C GLY A 125 3.04 3.23 -1.83
N VAL A 126 3.50 2.18 -1.14
CA VAL A 126 4.00 2.30 0.25
C VAL A 126 5.26 3.14 0.32
N ILE A 127 6.22 2.89 -0.56
CA ILE A 127 7.47 3.66 -0.61
C ILE A 127 7.17 5.14 -0.90
N GLY A 128 6.32 5.41 -1.90
CA GLY A 128 5.89 6.77 -2.25
C GLY A 128 5.22 7.48 -1.08
N THR A 129 4.29 6.82 -0.39
CA THR A 129 3.61 7.38 0.78
C THR A 129 4.59 7.72 1.91
N ALA A 130 5.55 6.84 2.19
CA ALA A 130 6.56 7.06 3.22
C ALA A 130 7.47 8.26 2.88
N VAL A 131 7.89 8.39 1.62
CA VAL A 131 8.69 9.53 1.14
C VAL A 131 7.90 10.84 1.27
N VAL A 132 6.65 10.86 0.79
CA VAL A 132 5.79 12.06 0.87
C VAL A 132 5.52 12.46 2.32
N ALA A 133 5.25 11.49 3.21
CA ALA A 133 5.08 11.77 4.63
C ALA A 133 6.35 12.36 5.25
N GLY A 134 7.53 11.83 4.91
CA GLY A 134 8.81 12.37 5.35
C GLY A 134 9.06 13.80 4.88
N VAL A 135 8.74 14.10 3.63
CA VAL A 135 8.84 15.45 3.06
C VAL A 135 7.90 16.43 3.79
N PHE A 136 6.63 16.04 4.00
CA PHE A 136 5.70 16.89 4.73
C PHE A 136 6.13 17.14 6.18
N LEU A 137 6.62 16.13 6.89
CA LEU A 137 7.14 16.29 8.24
C LEU A 137 8.35 17.22 8.26
N SER A 138 9.22 17.16 7.26
CA SER A 138 10.37 18.07 7.14
C SER A 138 9.97 19.52 6.87
N ILE A 139 8.92 19.76 6.09
CA ILE A 139 8.50 21.12 5.71
C ILE A 139 7.56 21.73 6.74
N LEU A 140 6.67 20.97 7.33
CA LEU A 140 5.59 21.43 8.21
C LEU A 140 5.87 21.20 9.69
N GLY A 141 6.82 20.36 10.03
CA GLY A 141 7.15 19.97 11.41
C GLY A 141 8.39 20.68 11.97
N GLY A 142 8.96 21.67 11.24
CA GLY A 142 10.08 22.51 11.67
C GLY A 142 9.66 23.69 12.54
#